data_cf326915499adaa3f571fcb1d28651b8
#
_entry.id   cf326915499adaa3f571fcb1d28651b8
#
_cell.length_a   1.000
_cell.length_b   1.000
_cell.length_c   1.000
_cell.angle_alpha   90.00
_cell.angle_beta   90.00
_cell.angle_gamma   90.00
#
_symmetry.space_group_name_H-M   'P 1'
#
loop_
_entity.id
_entity.type
_entity.pdbx_description
1 polymer ?
#
loop_
_entity_poly.entity_id
_entity_poly.type
_entity_poly.pdbx_seq_one_letter_code
_entity_poly.pdbx_strand_id
1 'polypeptide(L)'
;PAWLVNFSMAADTEGSIGYNGGWGAAQGPQGFFWGGTWICAAQGTDNANLVKDIMLKMTTDDDIMKDIVVDDDDFVNNSTVMNGMADGSIKVKDNKEYSSKILGGQNPLPMYCAGVETLDLSNLSSYDQGCNEEFQNAMKNYFEGKATKDEALDLFYKAVTEKYPELTY
;
A
#
# COMPACT_ATOMS: atom_id res chain seq x y z
N PRO A 1 0.50 -4.17 -1.66
CA PRO A 1 0.33 -3.44 -0.41
C PRO A 1 1.07 -4.10 0.75
N ALA A 2 1.82 -3.32 1.52
CA ALA A 2 2.64 -3.82 2.63
C ALA A 2 1.88 -4.67 3.68
N TRP A 3 0.57 -4.53 3.75
CA TRP A 3 -0.30 -5.32 4.61
C TRP A 3 -0.41 -6.78 4.21
N LEU A 4 -0.36 -7.09 2.91
CA LEU A 4 -0.46 -8.46 2.41
C LEU A 4 0.73 -9.33 2.87
N VAL A 5 1.91 -8.75 3.08
CA VAL A 5 3.07 -9.47 3.63
C VAL A 5 2.75 -10.02 5.03
N ASN A 6 2.10 -9.23 5.89
CA ASN A 6 1.69 -9.69 7.21
C ASN A 6 0.58 -10.76 7.14
N PHE A 7 -0.33 -10.62 6.19
CA PHE A 7 -1.40 -11.59 5.97
C PHE A 7 -0.89 -12.88 5.33
N SER A 8 0.17 -12.82 4.49
CA SER A 8 0.78 -14.02 3.91
C SER A 8 1.36 -14.92 5.01
N MET A 9 2.03 -14.37 5.99
CA MET A 9 2.55 -15.13 7.13
C MET A 9 1.43 -15.83 7.90
N ALA A 10 0.28 -15.17 8.09
CA ALA A 10 -0.89 -15.78 8.70
C ALA A 10 -1.55 -16.80 7.78
N ALA A 11 -1.56 -16.57 6.46
CA ALA A 11 -2.14 -17.50 5.48
C ALA A 11 -1.37 -18.83 5.36
N ASP A 12 -0.07 -18.82 5.62
CA ASP A 12 0.80 -20.01 5.55
C ASP A 12 0.89 -20.79 6.87
N THR A 13 0.35 -20.26 7.96
CA THR A 13 0.38 -20.91 9.28
C THR A 13 -0.91 -21.67 9.55
N GLU A 14 -0.85 -23.01 9.61
CA GLU A 14 -2.01 -23.84 9.91
C GLU A 14 -2.64 -23.46 11.26
N GLY A 15 -3.96 -23.33 11.27
CA GLY A 15 -4.75 -22.93 12.44
C GLY A 15 -4.83 -21.41 12.67
N SER A 16 -4.13 -20.58 11.89
CA SER A 16 -4.28 -19.13 11.96
C SER A 16 -5.51 -18.63 11.19
N ILE A 17 -5.98 -17.44 11.55
CA ILE A 17 -7.02 -16.73 10.78
C ILE A 17 -6.46 -16.43 9.39
N GLY A 18 -7.20 -16.78 8.36
CA GLY A 18 -6.79 -16.56 6.97
C GLY A 18 -5.95 -17.66 6.35
N TYR A 19 -5.70 -18.76 7.09
CA TYR A 19 -4.98 -19.91 6.55
C TYR A 19 -5.60 -20.40 5.23
N ASN A 20 -4.71 -20.72 4.27
CA ASN A 20 -5.09 -21.27 2.97
C ASN A 20 -6.07 -20.40 2.17
N GLY A 21 -5.81 -19.10 2.08
CA GLY A 21 -6.61 -18.18 1.28
C GLY A 21 -7.91 -17.72 1.96
N GLY A 22 -7.93 -17.72 3.27
CA GLY A 22 -9.10 -17.28 4.07
C GLY A 22 -9.27 -15.76 4.17
N TRP A 23 -8.49 -14.98 3.43
CA TRP A 23 -8.63 -13.52 3.35
C TRP A 23 -9.37 -13.11 2.08
N GLY A 24 -10.02 -11.96 2.12
CA GLY A 24 -10.64 -11.31 0.96
C GLY A 24 -10.38 -9.81 0.97
N ALA A 25 -10.20 -9.22 -0.21
CA ALA A 25 -10.08 -7.79 -0.37
C ALA A 25 -11.43 -7.19 -0.78
N ALA A 26 -11.78 -6.05 -0.20
CA ALA A 26 -12.98 -5.29 -0.53
C ALA A 26 -12.61 -3.82 -0.73
N GLN A 27 -13.31 -3.14 -1.62
CA GLN A 27 -13.11 -1.72 -1.85
C GLN A 27 -13.55 -0.91 -0.62
N GLY A 28 -12.65 -0.06 -0.14
CA GLY A 28 -12.97 0.94 0.87
C GLY A 28 -13.70 2.16 0.31
N PRO A 29 -14.07 3.12 1.15
CA PRO A 29 -14.81 4.31 0.73
C PRO A 29 -14.01 5.23 -0.19
N GLN A 30 -12.68 5.17 -0.14
CA GLN A 30 -11.77 6.00 -0.93
C GLN A 30 -10.41 5.31 -1.09
N GLY A 31 -9.74 5.52 -2.23
CA GLY A 31 -8.33 5.18 -2.41
C GLY A 31 -7.44 6.04 -1.51
N PHE A 32 -6.36 5.47 -1.01
CA PHE A 32 -5.38 6.18 -0.20
C PHE A 32 -3.96 5.73 -0.53
N PHE A 33 -3.03 6.64 -0.35
CA PHE A 33 -1.60 6.37 -0.50
C PHE A 33 -1.00 5.97 0.85
N TRP A 34 -0.30 4.84 0.86
CA TRP A 34 0.37 4.36 2.06
C TRP A 34 1.82 4.00 1.74
N GLY A 35 2.68 5.00 1.78
CA GLY A 35 4.11 4.81 1.59
C GLY A 35 4.49 4.32 0.19
N GLY A 36 5.34 3.32 0.13
CA GLY A 36 5.95 2.75 -1.07
C GLY A 36 7.44 2.55 -0.86
N THR A 37 8.12 2.02 -1.89
CA THR A 37 9.57 1.85 -1.85
C THR A 37 10.22 2.87 -2.78
N TRP A 38 11.17 3.64 -2.26
CA TRP A 38 11.94 4.63 -3.00
C TRP A 38 13.29 4.06 -3.39
N ILE A 39 13.61 4.08 -4.68
CA ILE A 39 14.94 3.72 -5.20
C ILE A 39 15.70 5.00 -5.46
N CYS A 40 16.82 5.19 -4.76
CA CYS A 40 17.63 6.39 -4.83
C CYS A 40 19.09 6.09 -5.18
N ALA A 41 19.72 6.99 -5.93
CA ALA A 41 21.15 6.94 -6.18
C ALA A 41 21.90 7.72 -5.09
N ALA A 42 23.01 7.17 -4.58
CA ALA A 42 23.89 7.92 -3.69
C ALA A 42 24.59 9.04 -4.46
N GLN A 43 24.64 10.23 -3.90
CA GLN A 43 25.41 11.34 -4.47
C GLN A 43 26.89 10.95 -4.52
N GLY A 44 27.53 11.19 -5.68
CA GLY A 44 28.95 10.88 -5.88
C GLY A 44 29.26 9.41 -6.18
N THR A 45 28.25 8.60 -6.54
CA THR A 45 28.49 7.22 -6.99
C THR A 45 29.34 7.17 -8.26
N ASP A 46 30.34 6.31 -8.29
CA ASP A 46 31.16 6.05 -9.48
C ASP A 46 30.44 5.23 -10.55
N ASN A 47 29.25 4.68 -10.20
CA ASN A 47 28.46 3.78 -11.05
C ASN A 47 27.13 4.42 -11.50
N ALA A 48 27.10 5.73 -11.74
CA ALA A 48 25.86 6.46 -12.04
C ALA A 48 25.03 5.86 -13.18
N ASN A 49 25.68 5.41 -14.26
CA ASN A 49 24.98 4.78 -15.39
C ASN A 49 24.36 3.44 -15.02
N LEU A 50 25.06 2.59 -14.28
CA LEU A 50 24.53 1.32 -13.80
C LEU A 50 23.34 1.52 -12.87
N VAL A 51 23.46 2.46 -11.92
CA VAL A 51 22.35 2.79 -10.99
C VAL A 51 21.14 3.30 -11.75
N LYS A 52 21.35 4.19 -12.75
CA LYS A 52 20.27 4.64 -13.63
C LYS A 52 19.57 3.50 -14.35
N ASP A 53 20.33 2.56 -14.91
CA ASP A 53 19.77 1.41 -15.62
C ASP A 53 18.98 0.50 -14.70
N ILE A 54 19.46 0.28 -13.48
CA ILE A 54 18.73 -0.47 -12.43
C ILE A 54 17.42 0.26 -12.09
N MET A 55 17.48 1.56 -11.80
CA MET A 55 16.30 2.35 -11.46
C MET A 55 15.26 2.30 -12.57
N LEU A 56 15.67 2.48 -13.83
CA LEU A 56 14.77 2.39 -14.98
C LEU A 56 14.13 1.01 -15.09
N LYS A 57 14.91 -0.06 -15.03
CA LYS A 57 14.36 -1.42 -15.13
C LYS A 57 13.38 -1.73 -13.99
N MET A 58 13.72 -1.39 -12.77
CA MET A 58 12.87 -1.65 -11.61
C MET A 58 11.60 -0.78 -11.54
N THR A 59 11.46 0.21 -12.42
CA THR A 59 10.28 1.10 -12.42
C THR A 59 9.51 1.11 -13.73
N THR A 60 10.09 0.57 -14.82
CA THR A 60 9.47 0.66 -16.16
C THR A 60 9.50 -0.63 -16.96
N ASP A 61 10.27 -1.65 -16.55
CA ASP A 61 10.31 -2.93 -17.25
C ASP A 61 9.07 -3.77 -16.93
N ASP A 62 8.27 -4.05 -17.95
CA ASP A 62 6.97 -4.73 -17.77
C ASP A 62 7.12 -6.14 -17.21
N ASP A 63 8.17 -6.88 -17.58
CA ASP A 63 8.37 -8.24 -17.07
C ASP A 63 8.78 -8.22 -15.60
N ILE A 64 9.70 -7.34 -15.22
CA ILE A 64 10.10 -7.17 -13.81
C ILE A 64 8.91 -6.72 -12.97
N MET A 65 8.14 -5.75 -13.45
CA MET A 65 6.95 -5.25 -12.74
C MET A 65 5.90 -6.34 -12.56
N LYS A 66 5.66 -7.14 -13.58
CA LYS A 66 4.76 -8.28 -13.50
C LYS A 66 5.25 -9.33 -12.49
N ASP A 67 6.54 -9.65 -12.49
CA ASP A 67 7.11 -10.62 -11.56
C ASP A 67 6.97 -10.15 -10.10
N ILE A 68 7.21 -8.86 -9.81
CA ILE A 68 6.98 -8.28 -8.48
C ILE A 68 5.51 -8.48 -8.03
N VAL A 69 4.55 -8.22 -8.91
CA VAL A 69 3.12 -8.43 -8.57
C VAL A 69 2.81 -9.89 -8.27
N VAL A 70 3.39 -10.81 -9.05
CA VAL A 70 3.11 -12.25 -8.91
C VAL A 70 3.77 -12.85 -7.68
N ASP A 71 5.03 -12.47 -7.43
CA ASP A 71 5.84 -13.09 -6.38
C ASP A 71 5.54 -12.51 -4.99
N ASP A 72 5.22 -11.20 -4.93
CA ASP A 72 5.03 -10.48 -3.67
C ASP A 72 3.56 -10.11 -3.39
N ASP A 73 2.62 -10.46 -4.26
CA ASP A 73 1.21 -10.00 -4.19
C ASP A 73 1.12 -8.46 -4.06
N ASP A 74 2.03 -7.72 -4.70
CA ASP A 74 2.17 -6.27 -4.54
C ASP A 74 1.53 -5.49 -5.70
N PHE A 75 1.57 -4.17 -5.62
CA PHE A 75 1.08 -3.23 -6.61
C PHE A 75 2.21 -2.30 -7.05
N VAL A 76 2.45 -2.22 -8.35
CA VAL A 76 3.57 -1.46 -8.92
C VAL A 76 3.10 -0.18 -9.62
N ASN A 77 4.01 0.77 -9.82
CA ASN A 77 3.74 2.06 -10.46
C ASN A 77 3.76 2.00 -12.00
N ASN A 78 3.53 0.84 -12.59
CA ASN A 78 3.41 0.65 -14.03
C ASN A 78 1.93 0.41 -14.40
N SER A 79 1.29 1.45 -14.92
CA SER A 79 -0.15 1.41 -15.25
C SER A 79 -0.49 0.41 -16.35
N THR A 80 0.42 0.18 -17.31
CA THR A 80 0.21 -0.80 -18.38
C THR A 80 0.11 -2.20 -17.80
N VAL A 81 1.06 -2.58 -16.94
CA VAL A 81 1.07 -3.89 -16.30
C VAL A 81 -0.12 -4.03 -15.36
N MET A 82 -0.37 -3.02 -14.52
CA MET A 82 -1.46 -3.08 -13.54
C MET A 82 -2.83 -3.23 -14.20
N ASN A 83 -3.14 -2.40 -15.18
CA ASN A 83 -4.42 -2.49 -15.89
C ASN A 83 -4.53 -3.77 -16.71
N GLY A 84 -3.45 -4.19 -17.39
CA GLY A 84 -3.47 -5.41 -18.18
C GLY A 84 -3.58 -6.70 -17.34
N MET A 85 -3.02 -6.72 -16.13
CA MET A 85 -3.24 -7.83 -15.19
C MET A 85 -4.60 -7.74 -14.50
N ALA A 86 -5.14 -6.54 -14.32
CA ALA A 86 -6.47 -6.33 -13.76
C ALA A 86 -7.58 -6.82 -14.69
N ASP A 87 -7.49 -6.55 -15.99
CA ASP A 87 -8.49 -6.94 -16.99
C ASP A 87 -8.20 -8.32 -17.64
N GLY A 88 -7.07 -8.93 -17.30
CA GLY A 88 -6.66 -10.22 -17.79
C GLY A 88 -6.06 -10.21 -19.22
N SER A 89 -5.76 -9.06 -19.82
CA SER A 89 -5.06 -8.97 -21.12
C SER A 89 -3.57 -9.34 -20.97
N ILE A 90 -2.96 -9.06 -19.83
CA ILE A 90 -1.63 -9.55 -19.45
C ILE A 90 -1.78 -10.80 -18.61
N LYS A 91 -1.26 -11.91 -19.12
CA LYS A 91 -1.29 -13.20 -18.43
C LYS A 91 0.00 -13.44 -17.66
N VAL A 92 -0.12 -14.20 -16.58
CA VAL A 92 0.98 -14.71 -15.79
C VAL A 92 1.43 -16.09 -16.34
N LYS A 93 2.29 -16.77 -15.60
CA LYS A 93 2.79 -18.08 -15.94
C LYS A 93 1.67 -19.05 -16.33
N ASP A 94 1.93 -19.91 -17.30
CA ASP A 94 1.00 -20.88 -17.87
C ASP A 94 -0.23 -20.24 -18.56
N ASN A 95 -0.10 -19.00 -19.03
CA ASN A 95 -1.17 -18.26 -19.70
C ASN A 95 -2.44 -18.08 -18.85
N LYS A 96 -2.27 -17.99 -17.53
CA LYS A 96 -3.37 -17.79 -16.58
C LYS A 96 -3.58 -16.31 -16.28
N GLU A 97 -4.75 -15.97 -15.79
CA GLU A 97 -4.99 -14.67 -15.16
C GLU A 97 -4.34 -14.61 -13.79
N TYR A 98 -3.91 -13.40 -13.38
CA TYR A 98 -3.39 -13.21 -12.04
C TYR A 98 -4.49 -13.44 -10.99
N SER A 99 -4.11 -14.08 -9.92
CA SER A 99 -4.95 -14.26 -8.74
C SER A 99 -4.07 -14.41 -7.50
N SER A 100 -4.45 -13.77 -6.41
CA SER A 100 -3.73 -13.86 -5.15
C SER A 100 -4.12 -15.14 -4.40
N LYS A 101 -3.12 -15.93 -4.03
CA LYS A 101 -3.32 -17.13 -3.21
C LYS A 101 -3.81 -16.75 -1.81
N ILE A 102 -3.30 -15.66 -1.25
CA ILE A 102 -3.67 -15.15 0.07
C ILE A 102 -5.15 -14.78 0.12
N LEU A 103 -5.66 -14.23 -0.97
CA LEU A 103 -7.05 -13.79 -1.12
C LEU A 103 -7.96 -14.87 -1.71
N GLY A 104 -7.62 -16.15 -1.54
CA GLY A 104 -8.46 -17.26 -1.99
C GLY A 104 -8.68 -17.33 -3.50
N GLY A 105 -7.76 -16.81 -4.29
CA GLY A 105 -7.84 -16.73 -5.75
C GLY A 105 -8.46 -15.45 -6.29
N GLN A 106 -8.81 -14.50 -5.44
CA GLN A 106 -9.29 -13.18 -5.88
C GLN A 106 -8.17 -12.40 -6.60
N ASN A 107 -8.51 -11.72 -7.70
CA ASN A 107 -7.65 -10.70 -8.30
C ASN A 107 -8.01 -9.33 -7.70
N PRO A 108 -7.17 -8.73 -6.83
CA PRO A 108 -7.47 -7.43 -6.22
C PRO A 108 -7.10 -6.23 -7.12
N LEU A 109 -6.39 -6.46 -8.24
CA LEU A 109 -5.84 -5.37 -9.07
C LEU A 109 -6.90 -4.44 -9.66
N PRO A 110 -8.08 -4.91 -10.11
CA PRO A 110 -9.13 -3.98 -10.57
C PRO A 110 -9.52 -2.96 -9.50
N MET A 111 -9.60 -3.39 -8.25
CA MET A 111 -9.92 -2.54 -7.11
C MET A 111 -8.78 -1.55 -6.80
N TYR A 112 -7.52 -2.03 -6.85
CA TYR A 112 -6.36 -1.16 -6.62
C TYR A 112 -6.19 -0.12 -7.72
N CYS A 113 -6.38 -0.49 -9.00
CA CYS A 113 -6.36 0.46 -10.11
C CYS A 113 -7.43 1.55 -9.95
N ALA A 114 -8.66 1.16 -9.62
CA ALA A 114 -9.73 2.11 -9.36
C ALA A 114 -9.42 3.02 -8.15
N GLY A 115 -8.77 2.49 -7.11
CA GLY A 115 -8.32 3.28 -5.96
C GLY A 115 -7.28 4.34 -6.34
N VAL A 116 -6.31 3.98 -7.19
CA VAL A 116 -5.26 4.92 -7.65
C VAL A 116 -5.85 6.10 -8.42
N GLU A 117 -6.86 5.89 -9.25
CA GLU A 117 -7.52 6.96 -10.00
C GLU A 117 -8.20 8.02 -9.12
N THR A 118 -8.51 7.66 -7.86
CA THR A 118 -9.15 8.57 -6.90
C THR A 118 -8.15 9.28 -5.98
N LEU A 119 -6.84 9.01 -6.11
CA LEU A 119 -5.82 9.64 -5.28
C LEU A 119 -5.62 11.10 -5.66
N ASP A 120 -5.72 11.96 -4.67
CA ASP A 120 -5.33 13.36 -4.76
C ASP A 120 -4.17 13.62 -3.80
N LEU A 121 -2.98 13.80 -4.36
CA LEU A 121 -1.76 14.05 -3.61
C LEU A 121 -1.38 15.54 -3.55
N SER A 122 -2.27 16.44 -3.99
CA SER A 122 -2.02 17.88 -4.03
C SER A 122 -1.83 18.51 -2.65
N ASN A 123 -2.38 17.90 -1.62
CA ASN A 123 -2.34 18.36 -0.23
C ASN A 123 -1.28 17.66 0.64
N LEU A 124 -0.37 16.89 0.03
CA LEU A 124 0.70 16.25 0.79
C LEU A 124 1.58 17.28 1.52
N SER A 125 1.88 17.00 2.77
CA SER A 125 2.70 17.84 3.62
C SER A 125 3.73 17.05 4.43
N SER A 126 4.69 17.73 5.00
CA SER A 126 5.68 17.12 5.91
C SER A 126 5.07 16.67 7.24
N TYR A 127 3.82 17.05 7.53
CA TYR A 127 3.10 16.73 8.75
C TYR A 127 2.29 15.43 8.65
N ASP A 128 2.01 14.95 7.45
CA ASP A 128 1.06 13.87 7.19
C ASP A 128 1.35 12.61 7.99
N GLN A 129 2.61 12.16 8.01
CA GLN A 129 2.97 10.97 8.76
C GLN A 129 2.75 11.17 10.26
N GLY A 130 3.20 12.29 10.80
CA GLY A 130 3.05 12.59 12.23
C GLY A 130 1.58 12.76 12.62
N CYS A 131 0.78 13.44 11.81
CA CYS A 131 -0.66 13.56 12.02
C CYS A 131 -1.36 12.19 11.98
N ASN A 132 -0.98 11.32 11.05
CA ASN A 132 -1.55 9.98 10.95
C ASN A 132 -1.20 9.11 12.18
N GLU A 133 0.04 9.19 12.67
CA GLU A 133 0.45 8.50 13.89
C GLU A 133 -0.36 8.97 15.12
N GLU A 134 -0.48 10.28 15.31
CA GLU A 134 -1.25 10.85 16.43
C GLU A 134 -2.75 10.53 16.31
N PHE A 135 -3.31 10.53 15.08
CA PHE A 135 -4.68 10.11 14.85
C PHE A 135 -4.92 8.65 15.24
N GLN A 136 -4.05 7.73 14.80
CA GLN A 136 -4.18 6.31 15.15
C GLN A 136 -4.09 6.10 16.66
N ASN A 137 -3.15 6.78 17.33
CA ASN A 137 -2.98 6.69 18.78
C ASN A 137 -4.21 7.21 19.53
N ALA A 138 -4.74 8.35 19.15
CA ALA A 138 -5.90 8.96 19.78
C ALA A 138 -7.17 8.13 19.55
N MET A 139 -7.41 7.68 18.32
CA MET A 139 -8.62 6.94 17.96
C MET A 139 -8.65 5.51 18.50
N LYS A 140 -7.52 4.96 18.95
CA LYS A 140 -7.47 3.62 19.53
C LYS A 140 -8.46 3.43 20.67
N ASN A 141 -8.54 4.38 21.58
CA ASN A 141 -9.46 4.31 22.72
C ASN A 141 -10.93 4.34 22.28
N TYR A 142 -11.26 5.09 21.23
CA TYR A 142 -12.61 5.09 20.65
C TYR A 142 -12.95 3.73 20.04
N PHE A 143 -12.05 3.15 19.24
CA PHE A 143 -12.27 1.82 18.64
C PHE A 143 -12.34 0.69 19.67
N GLU A 144 -11.68 0.84 20.80
CA GLU A 144 -11.76 -0.10 21.93
C GLU A 144 -12.99 0.16 22.84
N GLY A 145 -13.83 1.16 22.55
CA GLY A 145 -15.02 1.51 23.34
C GLY A 145 -14.72 2.15 24.68
N LYS A 146 -13.50 2.70 24.87
CA LYS A 146 -13.02 3.33 26.11
C LYS A 146 -13.22 4.85 26.15
N ALA A 147 -13.48 5.47 25.02
CA ALA A 147 -13.72 6.90 24.86
C ALA A 147 -14.79 7.15 23.80
N THR A 148 -15.41 8.32 23.84
CA THR A 148 -16.26 8.81 22.75
C THR A 148 -15.41 9.25 21.57
N LYS A 149 -16.03 9.39 20.40
CA LYS A 149 -15.36 9.91 19.21
C LYS A 149 -14.82 11.33 19.44
N ASP A 150 -15.61 12.18 20.09
CA ASP A 150 -15.25 13.58 20.33
C ASP A 150 -14.05 13.68 21.26
N GLU A 151 -14.02 12.92 22.37
CA GLU A 151 -12.85 12.84 23.25
C GLU A 151 -11.60 12.37 22.53
N ALA A 152 -11.72 11.40 21.61
CA ALA A 152 -10.60 10.92 20.83
C ALA A 152 -10.10 11.96 19.81
N LEU A 153 -11.02 12.72 19.17
CA LEU A 153 -10.65 13.81 18.26
C LEU A 153 -9.99 14.98 19.01
N ASP A 154 -10.50 15.36 20.18
CA ASP A 154 -9.88 16.39 21.02
C ASP A 154 -8.45 15.99 21.43
N LEU A 155 -8.24 14.73 21.79
CA LEU A 155 -6.91 14.20 22.09
C LEU A 155 -5.98 14.26 20.87
N PHE A 156 -6.48 13.90 19.68
CA PHE A 156 -5.75 14.00 18.43
C PHE A 156 -5.30 15.43 18.14
N TYR A 157 -6.23 16.39 18.15
CA TYR A 157 -5.91 17.79 17.88
C TYR A 157 -4.89 18.36 18.86
N LYS A 158 -5.03 18.03 20.13
CA LYS A 158 -4.07 18.42 21.17
C LYS A 158 -2.68 17.84 20.88
N ALA A 159 -2.59 16.55 20.60
CA ALA A 159 -1.33 15.88 20.31
C ALA A 159 -0.63 16.46 19.06
N VAL A 160 -1.40 16.75 17.99
CA VAL A 160 -0.86 17.37 16.78
C VAL A 160 -0.33 18.78 17.04
N THR A 161 -1.06 19.62 17.79
CA THR A 161 -0.60 20.98 18.09
C THR A 161 0.54 21.03 19.11
N GLU A 162 0.66 20.04 19.99
CA GLU A 162 1.82 19.87 20.85
C GLU A 162 3.07 19.47 20.06
N LYS A 163 2.91 18.59 19.05
CA LYS A 163 4.00 18.11 18.19
C LYS A 163 4.41 19.14 17.14
N TYR A 164 3.45 19.88 16.62
CA TYR A 164 3.59 20.88 15.55
C TYR A 164 2.90 22.19 15.97
N PRO A 165 3.56 23.04 16.77
CA PRO A 165 2.96 24.25 17.32
C PRO A 165 2.49 25.29 16.29
N GLU A 166 2.97 25.19 15.05
CA GLU A 166 2.55 26.02 13.93
C GLU A 166 1.21 25.61 13.31
N LEU A 167 0.70 24.42 13.63
CA LEU A 167 -0.61 23.98 13.17
C LEU A 167 -1.71 24.46 14.13
N THR A 168 -2.86 24.78 13.55
CA THR A 168 -4.08 25.19 14.28
C THR A 168 -5.28 24.38 13.82
N TYR A 169 -6.26 24.20 14.70
CA TYR A 169 -7.52 23.49 14.40
C TYR A 169 -8.72 24.30 14.83
#